data_3f580c6805a004d0a17e52b01a048a8b
#
_entry.id   3f580c6805a004d0a17e52b01a048a8b
#
_cell.length_a   1.000
_cell.length_b   1.000
_cell.length_c   1.000
_cell.angle_alpha   90.00
_cell.angle_beta   90.00
_cell.angle_gamma   90.00
#
_symmetry.space_group_name_H-M   'P 1'
#
loop_
_entity.id
_entity.type
_entity.pdbx_description
1 polymer ?
#
loop_
_entity_poly.entity_id
_entity_poly.type
_entity_poly.pdbx_seq_one_letter_code
_entity_poly.pdbx_strand_id
1 'polypeptide(L)'
;MSKLFKRRPSAGTVIALIALCLALGGGAYAATSKKVEYKGLSKDARLKVLPVSSTNANTTDTPCDPTSTTTYTDCTQVSVDGSTAFPRRYLVVFDGVVNGGAASASGECRLELDNTPLNGTKTKVHSEGGVDSGFGINIVTTPQGGQHTISVACNQTAGDLKVPTYELSAIQVR
;
A
#
# COMPACT_ATOMS: atom_id res chain seq x y z
N MET A 1 13.62 65.60 0.87
CA MET A 1 13.14 64.22 0.73
C MET A 1 12.86 63.63 2.10
N SER A 2 11.68 63.73 2.67
CA SER A 2 11.33 63.04 3.93
C SER A 2 9.88 63.40 4.37
N LYS A 3 8.87 62.98 3.59
CA LYS A 3 7.44 63.06 4.00
C LYS A 3 6.65 61.78 3.79
N LEU A 4 7.30 60.64 3.66
CA LEU A 4 6.61 59.38 3.25
C LEU A 4 6.23 58.45 4.41
N PHE A 5 6.58 58.74 5.67
CA PHE A 5 6.35 57.81 6.78
C PHE A 5 5.42 58.33 7.93
N LYS A 6 4.46 59.18 7.61
CA LYS A 6 3.53 59.70 8.66
C LYS A 6 2.08 59.19 8.57
N ARG A 7 1.79 58.17 7.72
CA ARG A 7 0.46 57.52 7.74
C ARG A 7 0.58 56.25 8.59
N ARG A 8 -0.13 56.22 9.70
CA ARG A 8 -0.32 55.00 10.48
C ARG A 8 -0.89 53.92 9.56
N PRO A 9 -0.30 52.73 9.50
CA PRO A 9 -0.86 51.66 8.66
C PRO A 9 -2.25 51.33 9.14
N SER A 10 -3.18 51.12 8.20
CA SER A 10 -4.55 50.73 8.52
C SER A 10 -4.52 49.31 9.15
N ALA A 11 -5.52 49.01 9.98
CA ALA A 11 -5.63 47.69 10.60
C ALA A 11 -5.56 46.55 9.54
N GLY A 12 -6.12 46.77 8.36
CA GLY A 12 -6.05 45.84 7.25
C GLY A 12 -4.63 45.61 6.73
N THR A 13 -3.80 46.66 6.68
CA THR A 13 -2.39 46.52 6.24
C THR A 13 -1.56 45.71 7.26
N VAL A 14 -1.83 45.87 8.55
CA VAL A 14 -1.15 45.10 9.61
C VAL A 14 -1.55 43.63 9.53
N ILE A 15 -2.84 43.32 9.35
CA ILE A 15 -3.32 41.94 9.21
C ILE A 15 -2.75 41.28 7.97
N ALA A 16 -2.72 42.01 6.83
CA ALA A 16 -2.13 41.47 5.60
C ALA A 16 -0.62 41.18 5.74
N LEU A 17 0.12 41.98 6.47
CA LEU A 17 1.53 41.79 6.71
C LEU A 17 1.79 40.57 7.63
N ILE A 18 0.96 40.38 8.66
CA ILE A 18 1.04 39.21 9.55
C ILE A 18 0.69 37.93 8.75
N ALA A 19 -0.36 37.96 7.92
CA ALA A 19 -0.71 36.81 7.07
C ALA A 19 0.41 36.47 6.07
N LEU A 20 1.08 37.47 5.50
CA LEU A 20 2.21 37.29 4.61
C LEU A 20 3.42 36.67 5.35
N CYS A 21 3.71 37.15 6.57
CA CYS A 21 4.78 36.60 7.40
C CYS A 21 4.50 35.13 7.80
N LEU A 22 3.25 34.79 8.11
CA LEU A 22 2.84 33.44 8.42
C LEU A 22 2.90 32.53 7.17
N ALA A 23 2.51 33.03 6.01
CA ALA A 23 2.59 32.28 4.76
C ALA A 23 4.05 32.04 4.32
N LEU A 24 4.91 33.02 4.45
CA LEU A 24 6.34 32.91 4.10
C LEU A 24 7.13 32.14 5.18
N GLY A 25 6.81 32.31 6.46
CA GLY A 25 7.44 31.60 7.57
C GLY A 25 7.00 30.13 7.66
N GLY A 26 5.73 29.83 7.36
CA GLY A 26 5.21 28.45 7.33
C GLY A 26 5.83 27.60 6.21
N GLY A 27 6.10 28.20 5.05
CA GLY A 27 6.79 27.51 3.95
C GLY A 27 8.24 27.14 4.24
N ALA A 28 8.95 27.95 5.03
CA ALA A 28 10.34 27.67 5.43
C ALA A 28 10.44 26.54 6.48
N TYR A 29 9.42 26.38 7.33
CA TYR A 29 9.37 25.27 8.29
C TYR A 29 9.09 23.93 7.64
N ALA A 30 8.33 23.91 6.53
CA ALA A 30 8.08 22.68 5.78
C ALA A 30 9.29 22.21 4.96
N ALA A 31 10.22 23.11 4.61
CA ALA A 31 11.39 22.79 3.80
C ALA A 31 12.61 22.32 4.63
N THR A 32 12.60 22.52 5.95
CA THR A 32 13.63 22.00 6.87
C THR A 32 13.10 20.80 7.64
N SER A 33 12.59 19.78 6.98
CA SER A 33 12.47 18.47 7.60
C SER A 33 13.90 17.96 7.84
N LYS A 34 14.52 18.37 8.95
CA LYS A 34 15.67 17.65 9.49
C LYS A 34 15.23 16.19 9.54
N LYS A 35 15.86 15.34 8.76
CA LYS A 35 15.76 13.90 8.94
C LYS A 35 15.95 13.64 10.42
N VAL A 36 14.89 13.29 11.13
CA VAL A 36 14.98 12.90 12.53
C VAL A 36 15.80 11.62 12.50
N GLU A 37 17.09 11.71 12.89
CA GLU A 37 17.92 10.53 12.92
C GLU A 37 17.31 9.56 13.93
N TYR A 38 16.98 8.38 13.44
CA TYR A 38 16.39 7.29 14.21
C TYR A 38 17.16 7.00 15.52
N LYS A 39 18.49 7.24 15.53
CA LYS A 39 19.37 7.08 16.70
C LYS A 39 19.09 8.06 17.84
N GLY A 40 18.51 9.23 17.56
CA GLY A 40 18.20 10.26 18.56
C GLY A 40 16.85 10.09 19.24
N LEU A 41 16.01 9.15 18.81
CA LEU A 41 14.70 8.91 19.40
C LEU A 41 14.81 8.03 20.65
N SER A 42 14.01 8.31 21.68
CA SER A 42 13.84 7.41 22.82
C SER A 42 13.34 6.03 22.35
N LYS A 43 13.56 4.98 23.15
CA LYS A 43 13.07 3.63 22.81
C LYS A 43 11.58 3.63 22.45
N ASP A 44 10.76 4.35 23.23
CA ASP A 44 9.32 4.45 23.00
C ASP A 44 8.98 5.24 21.73
N ALA A 45 9.75 6.30 21.43
CA ALA A 45 9.58 7.05 20.20
C ALA A 45 10.07 6.26 18.98
N ARG A 46 11.12 5.44 19.10
CA ARG A 46 11.56 4.51 18.03
C ARG A 46 10.49 3.48 17.72
N LEU A 47 9.83 2.93 18.74
CA LEU A 47 8.70 2.00 18.56
C LEU A 47 7.49 2.67 17.91
N LYS A 48 7.36 4.01 18.08
CA LYS A 48 6.26 4.78 17.48
C LYS A 48 6.56 5.32 16.07
N VAL A 49 7.82 5.41 15.69
CA VAL A 49 8.28 5.92 14.38
C VAL A 49 9.05 4.82 13.63
N LEU A 50 8.63 3.58 13.77
CA LEU A 50 9.15 2.54 12.88
C LEU A 50 8.81 2.95 11.44
N PRO A 51 9.81 2.96 10.54
CA PRO A 51 9.51 3.18 9.14
C PRO A 51 8.48 2.15 8.73
N VAL A 52 7.42 2.59 8.10
CA VAL A 52 6.50 1.71 7.39
C VAL A 52 7.35 1.01 6.35
N SER A 53 7.74 -0.23 6.61
CA SER A 53 8.40 -1.06 5.62
C SER A 53 7.30 -1.55 4.70
N SER A 54 7.29 -1.08 3.47
CA SER A 54 6.46 -1.66 2.42
C SER A 54 7.35 -2.48 1.51
N THR A 55 6.94 -3.69 1.23
CA THR A 55 7.48 -4.50 0.15
C THR A 55 6.40 -4.61 -0.92
N ASN A 56 6.76 -4.26 -2.14
CA ASN A 56 5.85 -4.31 -3.26
C ASN A 56 6.36 -5.34 -4.27
N ALA A 57 5.47 -6.16 -4.78
CA ALA A 57 5.70 -6.92 -5.99
C ALA A 57 4.69 -6.43 -7.02
N ASN A 58 5.19 -5.87 -8.09
CA ASN A 58 4.38 -5.42 -9.22
C ASN A 58 4.91 -6.11 -10.47
N THR A 59 4.04 -6.77 -11.22
CA THR A 59 4.42 -7.31 -12.51
C THR A 59 3.38 -6.94 -13.55
N THR A 60 3.85 -6.25 -14.57
CA THR A 60 3.10 -6.00 -15.80
C THR A 60 3.53 -6.95 -16.93
N ASP A 61 4.66 -7.67 -16.76
CA ASP A 61 5.32 -8.37 -17.84
C ASP A 61 5.03 -9.87 -17.91
N THR A 62 4.52 -10.45 -16.83
CA THR A 62 4.15 -11.88 -16.80
C THR A 62 2.75 -12.04 -16.21
N PRO A 63 1.72 -12.17 -17.04
CA PRO A 63 0.38 -12.45 -16.56
C PRO A 63 0.36 -13.71 -15.69
N CYS A 64 -0.38 -13.66 -14.60
CA CYS A 64 -0.73 -14.88 -13.88
C CYS A 64 -1.82 -15.60 -14.69
N ASP A 65 -1.58 -16.86 -15.00
CA ASP A 65 -2.46 -17.70 -15.82
C ASP A 65 -2.86 -18.95 -15.02
N PRO A 66 -3.87 -18.88 -14.15
CA PRO A 66 -4.34 -20.02 -13.40
C PRO A 66 -5.10 -20.98 -14.31
N THR A 67 -4.54 -22.14 -14.58
CA THR A 67 -5.10 -23.14 -15.50
C THR A 67 -5.92 -24.23 -14.82
N SER A 68 -5.92 -24.27 -13.48
CA SER A 68 -6.57 -25.35 -12.72
C SER A 68 -7.85 -24.89 -12.04
N THR A 69 -8.86 -25.73 -12.04
CA THR A 69 -10.12 -25.53 -11.32
C THR A 69 -10.05 -25.92 -9.84
N THR A 70 -9.06 -26.69 -9.46
CA THR A 70 -8.90 -27.23 -8.08
C THR A 70 -7.64 -26.78 -7.38
N THR A 71 -6.61 -26.43 -8.14
CA THR A 71 -5.31 -26.01 -7.60
C THR A 71 -5.14 -24.51 -7.79
N TYR A 72 -4.68 -23.83 -6.74
CA TYR A 72 -4.33 -22.42 -6.81
C TYR A 72 -2.91 -22.27 -7.35
N THR A 73 -2.74 -21.29 -8.21
CA THR A 73 -1.44 -20.90 -8.80
C THR A 73 -1.01 -19.60 -8.18
N ASP A 74 0.22 -19.53 -7.66
CA ASP A 74 0.79 -18.30 -7.13
C ASP A 74 1.02 -17.29 -8.25
N CYS A 75 0.39 -16.14 -8.13
CA CYS A 75 0.52 -15.03 -9.07
C CYS A 75 1.72 -14.14 -8.72
N THR A 76 1.88 -13.85 -7.43
CA THR A 76 2.95 -12.99 -6.93
C THR A 76 3.16 -13.21 -5.44
N GLN A 77 4.32 -12.80 -4.95
CA GLN A 77 4.68 -12.95 -3.55
C GLN A 77 5.57 -11.80 -3.06
N VAL A 78 5.51 -11.52 -1.77
CA VAL A 78 6.41 -10.61 -1.05
C VAL A 78 6.93 -11.28 0.22
N SER A 79 8.18 -11.00 0.59
CA SER A 79 8.76 -11.47 1.83
C SER A 79 8.58 -10.45 2.94
N VAL A 80 8.20 -10.92 4.12
CA VAL A 80 8.03 -10.12 5.34
C VAL A 80 8.74 -10.78 6.51
N ASP A 81 9.19 -9.99 7.47
CA ASP A 81 9.85 -10.49 8.68
C ASP A 81 8.86 -10.60 9.83
N GLY A 82 8.66 -11.77 10.35
CA GLY A 82 7.98 -11.99 11.62
C GLY A 82 8.87 -11.68 12.82
N SER A 83 8.27 -11.60 14.00
CA SER A 83 9.00 -11.45 15.26
C SER A 83 8.23 -12.08 16.41
N THR A 84 8.92 -12.86 17.25
CA THR A 84 8.35 -13.45 18.46
C THR A 84 8.37 -12.49 19.64
N ALA A 85 9.38 -11.62 19.69
CA ALA A 85 9.56 -10.69 20.81
C ALA A 85 8.62 -9.47 20.73
N PHE A 86 8.37 -8.99 19.51
CA PHE A 86 7.50 -7.85 19.24
C PHE A 86 6.67 -8.17 17.99
N PRO A 87 5.43 -8.65 18.14
CA PRO A 87 4.60 -9.03 17.01
C PRO A 87 4.51 -7.90 15.98
N ARG A 88 4.96 -8.17 14.76
CA ARG A 88 4.87 -7.26 13.64
C ARG A 88 3.56 -7.53 12.92
N ARG A 89 2.76 -6.49 12.76
CA ARG A 89 1.51 -6.57 12.01
C ARG A 89 1.72 -5.99 10.63
N TYR A 90 1.15 -6.63 9.64
CA TYR A 90 1.19 -6.17 8.26
C TYR A 90 -0.23 -5.98 7.73
N LEU A 91 -0.50 -4.79 7.21
CA LEU A 91 -1.62 -4.58 6.30
C LEU A 91 -1.15 -5.06 4.93
N VAL A 92 -1.76 -6.12 4.45
CA VAL A 92 -1.53 -6.67 3.12
C VAL A 92 -2.63 -6.17 2.22
N VAL A 93 -2.25 -5.57 1.09
CA VAL A 93 -3.16 -5.07 0.08
C VAL A 93 -2.76 -5.67 -1.26
N PHE A 94 -3.70 -6.26 -1.93
CA PHE A 94 -3.57 -6.72 -3.29
C PHE A 94 -4.64 -6.07 -4.15
N ASP A 95 -4.23 -5.51 -5.26
CA ASP A 95 -5.08 -5.00 -6.32
C ASP A 95 -4.72 -5.69 -7.63
N GLY A 96 -5.70 -6.15 -8.37
CA GLY A 96 -5.49 -6.84 -9.62
C GLY A 96 -6.61 -6.63 -10.62
N VAL A 97 -6.29 -6.94 -11.85
CA VAL A 97 -7.25 -6.93 -12.97
C VAL A 97 -7.34 -8.33 -13.52
N VAL A 98 -8.57 -8.82 -13.73
CA VAL A 98 -8.82 -10.09 -14.40
C VAL A 98 -9.36 -9.88 -15.81
N ASN A 99 -8.96 -10.76 -16.70
CA ASN A 99 -9.40 -10.79 -18.09
C ASN A 99 -9.68 -12.23 -18.53
N GLY A 100 -10.75 -12.43 -19.26
CA GLY A 100 -11.15 -13.74 -19.82
C GLY A 100 -10.92 -13.85 -21.34
N GLY A 101 -10.16 -12.91 -21.92
CA GLY A 101 -10.04 -12.84 -23.37
C GLY A 101 -11.38 -12.57 -24.05
N ALA A 102 -11.67 -13.26 -25.14
CA ALA A 102 -12.90 -13.06 -25.89
C ALA A 102 -14.16 -13.71 -25.24
N ALA A 103 -13.98 -14.55 -24.23
CA ALA A 103 -15.05 -15.23 -23.51
C ALA A 103 -15.10 -14.82 -22.05
N SER A 104 -16.24 -14.99 -21.39
CA SER A 104 -16.35 -14.78 -19.96
C SER A 104 -15.53 -15.81 -19.20
N ALA A 105 -14.85 -15.37 -18.15
CA ALA A 105 -14.05 -16.23 -17.29
C ALA A 105 -14.34 -15.96 -15.82
N SER A 106 -14.15 -16.95 -14.98
CA SER A 106 -14.36 -16.84 -13.53
C SER A 106 -13.30 -17.61 -12.78
N GLY A 107 -13.03 -17.17 -11.57
CA GLY A 107 -12.10 -17.82 -10.66
C GLY A 107 -12.24 -17.35 -9.24
N GLU A 108 -11.29 -17.75 -8.43
CA GLU A 108 -11.16 -17.33 -7.06
C GLU A 108 -9.71 -16.99 -6.77
N CYS A 109 -9.47 -15.87 -6.11
CA CYS A 109 -8.15 -15.47 -5.62
C CYS A 109 -8.18 -15.38 -4.10
N ARG A 110 -7.02 -15.60 -3.46
CA ARG A 110 -6.85 -15.52 -2.02
C ARG A 110 -5.44 -15.09 -1.66
N LEU A 111 -5.27 -14.57 -0.46
CA LEU A 111 -3.95 -14.37 0.14
C LEU A 111 -3.54 -15.60 0.93
N GLU A 112 -2.26 -15.90 0.88
CA GLU A 112 -1.65 -16.99 1.62
C GLU A 112 -0.44 -16.47 2.42
N LEU A 113 -0.19 -17.09 3.56
CA LEU A 113 1.04 -16.93 4.36
C LEU A 113 1.74 -18.28 4.39
N ASP A 114 2.94 -18.36 3.83
CA ASP A 114 3.72 -19.61 3.72
C ASP A 114 2.89 -20.76 3.12
N ASN A 115 2.21 -20.50 2.01
CA ASN A 115 1.29 -21.42 1.31
C ASN A 115 0.06 -21.83 2.14
N THR A 116 -0.21 -21.14 3.25
CA THR A 116 -1.41 -21.39 4.05
C THR A 116 -2.43 -20.29 3.80
N PRO A 117 -3.66 -20.64 3.37
CA PRO A 117 -4.70 -19.64 3.10
C PRO A 117 -5.01 -18.77 4.31
N LEU A 118 -5.02 -17.48 4.13
CA LEU A 118 -5.48 -16.52 5.14
C LEU A 118 -7.00 -16.45 5.14
N ASN A 119 -7.60 -16.74 6.29
CA ASN A 119 -9.05 -16.76 6.42
C ASN A 119 -9.68 -15.41 6.07
N GLY A 120 -10.78 -15.45 5.32
CA GLY A 120 -11.53 -14.24 4.94
C GLY A 120 -10.96 -13.49 3.74
N THR A 121 -9.89 -13.99 3.09
CA THR A 121 -9.29 -13.34 1.91
C THR A 121 -9.78 -13.91 0.58
N LYS A 122 -10.52 -15.01 0.60
CA LYS A 122 -11.03 -15.65 -0.61
C LYS A 122 -12.05 -14.75 -1.32
N THR A 123 -11.75 -14.35 -2.53
CA THR A 123 -12.54 -13.45 -3.35
C THR A 123 -12.86 -14.11 -4.68
N LYS A 124 -14.13 -14.12 -5.07
CA LYS A 124 -14.56 -14.55 -6.41
C LYS A 124 -14.27 -13.43 -7.39
N VAL A 125 -13.67 -13.80 -8.51
CA VAL A 125 -13.35 -12.90 -9.60
C VAL A 125 -14.07 -13.33 -10.87
N HIS A 126 -14.49 -12.37 -11.65
CA HIS A 126 -15.21 -12.60 -12.90
C HIS A 126 -14.85 -11.52 -13.91
N SER A 127 -14.69 -11.93 -15.15
CA SER A 127 -14.50 -11.06 -16.30
C SER A 127 -15.51 -11.42 -17.37
N GLU A 128 -16.20 -10.43 -17.89
CA GLU A 128 -17.03 -10.56 -19.11
C GLU A 128 -16.12 -10.54 -20.33
N GLY A 129 -16.52 -11.27 -21.39
CA GLY A 129 -15.69 -11.40 -22.60
C GLY A 129 -15.19 -10.06 -23.14
N GLY A 130 -13.88 -9.91 -23.26
CA GLY A 130 -13.22 -8.69 -23.74
C GLY A 130 -13.21 -7.50 -22.78
N VAL A 131 -13.67 -7.67 -21.53
CA VAL A 131 -13.72 -6.59 -20.52
C VAL A 131 -12.83 -6.92 -19.34
N ASP A 132 -11.94 -5.99 -19.02
CA ASP A 132 -11.12 -6.05 -17.81
C ASP A 132 -11.95 -5.74 -16.56
N SER A 133 -11.82 -6.55 -15.52
CA SER A 133 -12.51 -6.37 -14.25
C SER A 133 -11.51 -6.25 -13.11
N GLY A 134 -11.54 -5.14 -12.39
CA GLY A 134 -10.69 -4.91 -11.22
C GLY A 134 -11.21 -5.63 -9.98
N PHE A 135 -10.30 -6.09 -9.12
CA PHE A 135 -10.62 -6.63 -7.80
C PHE A 135 -9.51 -6.34 -6.80
N GLY A 136 -9.85 -6.33 -5.52
CA GLY A 136 -8.91 -6.12 -4.44
C GLY A 136 -9.12 -7.08 -3.28
N ILE A 137 -8.05 -7.42 -2.59
CA ILE A 137 -8.06 -8.23 -1.36
C ILE A 137 -7.18 -7.53 -0.33
N ASN A 138 -7.68 -7.40 0.90
CA ASN A 138 -6.87 -6.85 1.97
C ASN A 138 -7.07 -7.61 3.27
N ILE A 139 -6.02 -7.66 4.10
CA ILE A 139 -6.04 -8.28 5.42
C ILE A 139 -4.96 -7.69 6.30
N VAL A 140 -5.15 -7.77 7.61
CA VAL A 140 -4.07 -7.57 8.58
C VAL A 140 -3.62 -8.92 9.10
N THR A 141 -2.34 -9.23 8.95
CA THR A 141 -1.72 -10.47 9.45
C THR A 141 -0.57 -10.18 10.40
N THR A 142 -0.22 -11.16 11.24
CA THR A 142 0.85 -11.05 12.24
C THR A 142 1.73 -12.29 12.16
N PRO A 143 2.71 -12.33 11.24
CA PRO A 143 3.66 -13.45 11.12
C PRO A 143 4.49 -13.61 12.40
N GLN A 144 4.71 -14.85 12.83
CA GLN A 144 5.36 -15.21 14.09
C GLN A 144 6.78 -15.72 13.86
N GLY A 145 7.77 -14.87 14.11
CA GLY A 145 9.19 -15.25 14.10
C GLY A 145 9.76 -15.71 12.75
N GLY A 146 10.89 -15.17 12.34
CA GLY A 146 11.54 -15.55 11.09
C GLY A 146 11.04 -14.79 9.87
N GLN A 147 11.50 -15.21 8.71
CA GLN A 147 11.06 -14.69 7.43
C GLN A 147 9.86 -15.49 6.93
N HIS A 148 8.86 -14.80 6.41
CA HIS A 148 7.63 -15.38 5.88
C HIS A 148 7.39 -14.87 4.46
N THR A 149 6.62 -15.64 3.70
CA THR A 149 6.19 -15.25 2.35
C THR A 149 4.69 -15.03 2.36
N ILE A 150 4.26 -13.87 1.87
CA ILE A 150 2.86 -13.58 1.58
C ILE A 150 2.69 -13.69 0.09
N SER A 151 1.80 -14.54 -0.37
CA SER A 151 1.48 -14.72 -1.79
C SER A 151 0.01 -14.46 -2.10
N VAL A 152 -0.26 -14.17 -3.36
CA VAL A 152 -1.59 -14.18 -3.95
C VAL A 152 -1.69 -15.41 -4.82
N ALA A 153 -2.63 -16.26 -4.52
CA ALA A 153 -2.89 -17.47 -5.28
C ALA A 153 -4.28 -17.43 -5.89
N CYS A 154 -4.39 -17.73 -7.17
CA CYS A 154 -5.65 -17.74 -7.93
C CYS A 154 -5.89 -19.13 -8.55
N ASN A 155 -7.17 -19.48 -8.70
CA ASN A 155 -7.58 -20.60 -9.52
C ASN A 155 -8.62 -20.15 -10.56
N GLN A 156 -8.79 -20.94 -11.59
CA GLN A 156 -9.81 -20.76 -12.60
C GLN A 156 -10.98 -21.69 -12.31
N THR A 157 -12.21 -21.18 -12.33
CA THR A 157 -13.41 -21.99 -12.16
C THR A 157 -14.18 -22.18 -13.48
N ALA A 158 -14.06 -21.23 -14.40
CA ALA A 158 -14.61 -21.31 -15.73
C ALA A 158 -13.90 -20.35 -16.69
N GLY A 159 -13.90 -20.69 -17.98
CA GLY A 159 -13.28 -19.88 -19.04
C GLY A 159 -11.75 -19.93 -19.01
N ASP A 160 -11.08 -18.93 -19.59
CA ASP A 160 -9.63 -18.78 -19.63
C ASP A 160 -9.29 -17.51 -18.82
N LEU A 161 -9.20 -17.66 -17.50
CA LEU A 161 -8.96 -16.55 -16.59
C LEU A 161 -7.48 -16.17 -16.59
N LYS A 162 -7.21 -14.88 -16.78
CA LYS A 162 -5.86 -14.30 -16.64
C LYS A 162 -5.88 -13.13 -15.67
N VAL A 163 -4.78 -12.92 -14.97
CA VAL A 163 -4.55 -11.72 -14.16
C VAL A 163 -3.37 -10.97 -14.79
N PRO A 164 -3.64 -10.12 -15.78
CA PRO A 164 -2.59 -9.48 -16.58
C PRO A 164 -1.84 -8.38 -15.81
N THR A 165 -2.49 -7.75 -14.85
CA THR A 165 -1.92 -6.64 -14.08
C THR A 165 -2.28 -6.79 -12.62
N TYR A 166 -1.30 -6.65 -11.73
CA TYR A 166 -1.53 -6.74 -10.29
C TYR A 166 -0.41 -6.05 -9.50
N GLU A 167 -0.76 -5.66 -8.28
CA GLU A 167 0.18 -5.15 -7.28
C GLU A 167 -0.11 -5.81 -5.92
N LEU A 168 0.95 -6.29 -5.26
CA LEU A 168 0.88 -6.81 -3.91
C LEU A 168 1.79 -5.97 -3.01
N SER A 169 1.22 -5.40 -1.96
CA SER A 169 1.92 -4.58 -0.97
C SER A 169 1.74 -5.14 0.43
N ALA A 170 2.82 -5.24 1.20
CA ALA A 170 2.78 -5.55 2.62
C ALA A 170 3.35 -4.37 3.41
N ILE A 171 2.50 -3.70 4.17
CA ILE A 171 2.81 -2.48 4.90
C ILE A 171 2.82 -2.81 6.39
N GLN A 172 3.97 -2.67 7.04
CA GLN A 172 4.04 -2.87 8.48
C GLN A 172 3.21 -1.80 9.20
N VAL A 173 2.25 -2.24 10.01
CA VAL A 173 1.37 -1.39 10.81
C VAL A 173 1.56 -1.68 12.30
N ARG A 174 1.06 -0.80 13.15
CA ARG A 174 1.16 -0.93 14.61
C ARG A 174 -0.08 -1.53 15.22
#